data_20d7584410bcf75584a0637d50e2808a
#
_entry.id   20d7584410bcf75584a0637d50e2808a
#
_cell.length_a   1.000
_cell.length_b   1.000
_cell.length_c   1.000
_cell.angle_alpha   90.00
_cell.angle_beta   90.00
_cell.angle_gamma   90.00
#
_symmetry.space_group_name_H-M   'P 1'
#
loop_
_entity.id
_entity.type
_entity.pdbx_description
1 polymer ?
#
loop_
_entity_poly.entity_id
_entity_poly.type
_entity_poly.pdbx_seq_one_letter_code
_entity_poly.pdbx_strand_id
1 'polypeptide(L)'
;MLMAKKFHLITYLKPFFVWWLENILNVCILSISDPPGPPEISGYIEGETIRLGQTITLVCTAQGGNPLAEIIWYKNGIKVDSSYTTSGRASSNTYSFVASTEDNNARYRCESKNDLSPTPLSAEIILSVQCKYKIYIFIFFPSPSRIIDLFDLHNYFT
;
A
#
# COMPACT_ATOMS: atom_id res chain seq x y z
N MET A 1 -68.34 29.67 -9.36
CA MET A 1 -67.23 30.61 -9.55
C MET A 1 -66.01 30.38 -8.62
N LEU A 2 -66.04 29.34 -7.76
CA LEU A 2 -64.92 29.03 -6.85
C LEU A 2 -63.95 27.97 -7.41
N MET A 3 -64.36 27.10 -8.36
CA MET A 3 -63.48 26.04 -8.89
C MET A 3 -62.37 26.54 -9.85
N ALA A 4 -62.61 27.63 -10.56
CA ALA A 4 -61.64 28.20 -11.51
C ALA A 4 -60.43 28.83 -10.83
N LYS A 5 -60.56 29.38 -9.61
CA LYS A 5 -59.48 30.01 -8.86
C LYS A 5 -58.49 28.97 -8.25
N LYS A 6 -58.99 27.77 -7.96
CA LYS A 6 -58.15 26.69 -7.41
C LYS A 6 -57.18 26.08 -8.42
N PHE A 7 -57.61 26.00 -9.69
CA PHE A 7 -56.75 25.52 -10.79
C PHE A 7 -55.66 26.50 -11.18
N HIS A 8 -55.91 27.80 -11.05
CA HIS A 8 -54.91 28.81 -11.39
C HIS A 8 -53.79 28.91 -10.37
N LEU A 9 -54.08 28.64 -9.08
CA LEU A 9 -53.06 28.60 -8.04
C LEU A 9 -52.10 27.44 -8.18
N ILE A 10 -52.60 26.27 -8.61
CA ILE A 10 -51.79 25.05 -8.80
C ILE A 10 -50.79 25.21 -9.96
N THR A 11 -51.19 25.98 -11.01
CA THR A 11 -50.31 26.22 -12.16
C THR A 11 -49.17 27.20 -11.84
N TYR A 12 -49.37 28.13 -10.91
CA TYR A 12 -48.34 29.06 -10.48
C TYR A 12 -47.37 28.47 -9.44
N LEU A 13 -47.80 27.49 -8.67
CA LEU A 13 -46.98 26.84 -7.63
C LEU A 13 -46.10 25.69 -8.18
N LYS A 14 -46.43 25.13 -9.35
CA LYS A 14 -45.62 24.08 -9.98
C LYS A 14 -44.14 24.45 -10.18
N PRO A 15 -43.79 25.62 -10.75
CA PRO A 15 -42.39 25.96 -10.93
C PRO A 15 -41.66 26.18 -9.59
N PHE A 16 -42.36 26.73 -8.59
CA PHE A 16 -41.80 26.90 -7.25
C PHE A 16 -41.59 25.58 -6.52
N PHE A 17 -42.49 24.61 -6.69
CA PHE A 17 -42.39 23.31 -6.07
C PHE A 17 -41.31 22.45 -6.72
N VAL A 18 -41.19 22.51 -8.04
CA VAL A 18 -40.11 21.83 -8.79
C VAL A 18 -38.74 22.45 -8.46
N TRP A 19 -38.66 23.80 -8.47
CA TRP A 19 -37.44 24.50 -8.09
C TRP A 19 -37.02 24.21 -6.65
N TRP A 20 -38.00 24.09 -5.72
CA TRP A 20 -37.75 23.75 -4.30
C TRP A 20 -37.31 22.29 -4.13
N LEU A 21 -37.93 21.34 -4.90
CA LEU A 21 -37.49 19.94 -4.92
C LEU A 21 -36.08 19.79 -5.51
N GLU A 22 -35.77 20.47 -6.59
CA GLU A 22 -34.43 20.46 -7.22
C GLU A 22 -33.37 21.04 -6.28
N ASN A 23 -33.67 22.10 -5.54
CA ASN A 23 -32.76 22.64 -4.54
C ASN A 23 -32.61 21.73 -3.31
N ILE A 24 -33.66 21.05 -2.85
CA ILE A 24 -33.55 20.06 -1.78
C ILE A 24 -32.77 18.83 -2.23
N LEU A 25 -32.98 18.34 -3.46
CA LEU A 25 -32.21 17.23 -4.02
C LEU A 25 -30.74 17.61 -4.24
N ASN A 26 -30.43 18.87 -4.59
CA ASN A 26 -29.05 19.35 -4.68
C ASN A 26 -28.37 19.56 -3.32
N VAL A 27 -29.13 19.82 -2.26
CA VAL A 27 -28.57 19.97 -0.89
C VAL A 27 -28.36 18.61 -0.22
N CYS A 28 -28.91 17.53 -0.75
CA CYS A 28 -28.86 16.20 -0.15
C CYS A 28 -27.87 15.25 -0.79
N ILE A 29 -26.93 15.73 -1.61
CA ILE A 29 -25.70 14.98 -1.87
C ILE A 29 -24.75 15.27 -0.68
N LEU A 30 -25.09 14.72 0.47
CA LEU A 30 -24.16 14.56 1.57
C LEU A 30 -23.03 13.66 1.05
N SER A 31 -21.95 14.28 0.61
CA SER A 31 -20.70 13.57 0.44
C SER A 31 -20.31 13.04 1.83
N ILE A 32 -20.61 11.78 2.10
CA ILE A 32 -20.22 11.12 3.34
C ILE A 32 -18.70 11.02 3.28
N SER A 33 -18.04 11.89 4.00
CA SER A 33 -16.60 11.84 4.20
C SER A 33 -16.28 10.73 5.19
N ASP A 34 -15.31 9.88 4.87
CA ASP A 34 -15.04 8.61 5.53
C ASP A 34 -13.53 8.34 5.56
N PRO A 35 -12.94 7.93 6.69
CA PRO A 35 -11.54 7.51 6.71
C PRO A 35 -11.36 6.20 5.94
N PRO A 36 -10.15 5.95 5.36
CA PRO A 36 -9.85 4.71 4.66
C PRO A 36 -9.74 3.53 5.62
N GLY A 37 -9.92 2.33 5.08
CA GLY A 37 -9.65 1.09 5.78
C GLY A 37 -8.15 0.81 5.98
N PRO A 38 -7.81 -0.24 6.77
CA PRO A 38 -6.43 -0.64 6.98
C PRO A 38 -5.78 -1.08 5.66
N PRO A 39 -4.47 -0.78 5.48
CA PRO A 39 -3.75 -1.23 4.30
C PRO A 39 -3.38 -2.71 4.41
N GLU A 40 -3.29 -3.38 3.26
CA GLU A 40 -2.83 -4.74 3.10
C GLU A 40 -1.58 -4.77 2.22
N ILE A 41 -0.56 -5.53 2.62
CA ILE A 41 0.68 -5.71 1.87
C ILE A 41 0.67 -7.06 1.19
N SER A 42 1.05 -7.09 -0.10
CA SER A 42 1.27 -8.30 -0.89
C SER A 42 2.59 -8.23 -1.64
N GLY A 43 3.03 -9.36 -2.24
CA GLY A 43 4.30 -9.46 -2.98
C GLY A 43 5.46 -10.04 -2.18
N TYR A 44 5.26 -10.32 -0.88
CA TYR A 44 6.19 -11.06 -0.03
C TYR A 44 5.41 -11.89 1.00
N ILE A 45 5.87 -13.10 1.25
CA ILE A 45 5.33 -13.97 2.31
C ILE A 45 6.32 -13.94 3.48
N GLU A 46 5.83 -13.60 4.66
CA GLU A 46 6.67 -13.50 5.86
C GLU A 46 7.35 -14.85 6.16
N GLY A 47 8.67 -14.81 6.36
CA GLY A 47 9.50 -15.99 6.52
C GLY A 47 10.09 -16.55 5.23
N GLU A 48 9.67 -16.07 4.05
CA GLU A 48 10.30 -16.41 2.79
C GLU A 48 11.70 -15.75 2.69
N THR A 49 12.65 -16.48 2.12
CA THR A 49 14.01 -15.98 1.95
C THR A 49 14.21 -15.40 0.55
N ILE A 50 14.58 -14.13 0.50
CA ILE A 50 14.91 -13.40 -0.73
C ILE A 50 16.41 -13.59 -1.03
N ARG A 51 16.74 -13.77 -2.31
CA ARG A 51 18.15 -13.80 -2.74
C ARG A 51 18.68 -12.38 -2.93
N LEU A 52 19.93 -12.17 -2.53
CA LEU A 52 20.65 -10.93 -2.84
C LEU A 52 20.63 -10.65 -4.35
N GLY A 53 20.26 -9.42 -4.75
CA GLY A 53 20.12 -9.02 -6.14
C GLY A 53 18.80 -9.39 -6.81
N GLN A 54 17.88 -10.05 -6.10
CA GLN A 54 16.53 -10.33 -6.59
C GLN A 54 15.70 -9.06 -6.61
N THR A 55 14.92 -8.85 -7.68
CA THR A 55 13.93 -7.77 -7.72
C THR A 55 12.70 -8.19 -6.91
N ILE A 56 12.31 -7.33 -5.99
CA ILE A 56 11.12 -7.48 -5.14
C ILE A 56 10.13 -6.40 -5.53
N THR A 57 8.86 -6.78 -5.60
CA THR A 57 7.75 -5.86 -5.82
C THR A 57 6.74 -6.01 -4.70
N LEU A 58 6.65 -5.01 -3.86
CA LEU A 58 5.66 -4.93 -2.78
C LEU A 58 4.49 -4.09 -3.26
N VAL A 59 3.28 -4.56 -3.01
CA VAL A 59 2.05 -3.83 -3.34
C VAL A 59 1.29 -3.59 -2.04
N CYS A 60 0.96 -2.34 -1.78
CA CYS A 60 0.12 -1.94 -0.68
C CYS A 60 -1.23 -1.45 -1.23
N THR A 61 -2.32 -1.96 -0.67
CA THR A 61 -3.69 -1.59 -1.09
C THR A 61 -4.54 -1.27 0.12
N ALA A 62 -5.28 -0.15 0.06
CA ALA A 62 -6.30 0.19 1.04
C ALA A 62 -7.65 0.42 0.37
N GLN A 63 -8.72 -0.01 1.03
CA GLN A 63 -10.09 0.11 0.56
C GLN A 63 -10.82 1.25 1.26
N GLY A 64 -11.77 1.84 0.54
CA GLY A 64 -12.65 2.86 1.11
C GLY A 64 -11.98 4.22 1.27
N GLY A 65 -12.60 5.04 2.12
CA GLY A 65 -12.24 6.43 2.30
C GLY A 65 -12.90 7.36 1.30
N ASN A 66 -13.31 8.52 1.79
CA ASN A 66 -13.75 9.64 0.97
C ASN A 66 -13.27 10.95 1.64
N PRO A 67 -12.21 11.58 1.13
CA PRO A 67 -11.41 11.20 -0.07
C PRO A 67 -10.72 9.83 0.03
N LEU A 68 -10.32 9.28 -1.13
CA LEU A 68 -9.56 8.03 -1.16
C LEU A 68 -8.20 8.17 -0.47
N ALA A 69 -7.65 7.07 0.02
CA ALA A 69 -6.40 7.07 0.77
C ALA A 69 -5.18 7.50 -0.05
N GLU A 70 -4.30 8.27 0.57
CA GLU A 70 -2.89 8.32 0.20
C GLU A 70 -2.19 7.09 0.76
N ILE A 71 -1.37 6.43 -0.06
CA ILE A 71 -0.59 5.25 0.32
C ILE A 71 0.90 5.60 0.29
N ILE A 72 1.57 5.44 1.43
CA ILE A 72 2.97 5.84 1.58
C ILE A 72 3.80 4.66 2.09
N TRP A 73 4.92 4.39 1.42
CA TRP A 73 5.88 3.38 1.84
C TRP A 73 7.04 3.97 2.66
N TYR A 74 7.42 3.23 3.69
CA TYR A 74 8.56 3.53 4.56
C TYR A 74 9.47 2.30 4.67
N LYS A 75 10.78 2.53 4.64
CA LYS A 75 11.82 1.54 4.97
C LYS A 75 12.53 2.00 6.24
N ASN A 76 12.50 1.21 7.30
CA ASN A 76 13.11 1.55 8.61
C ASN A 76 12.71 2.95 9.12
N GLY A 77 11.46 3.36 8.88
CA GLY A 77 10.92 4.66 9.28
C GLY A 77 11.21 5.81 8.31
N ILE A 78 12.02 5.60 7.27
CA ILE A 78 12.32 6.60 6.25
C ILE A 78 11.35 6.42 5.08
N LYS A 79 10.69 7.51 4.64
CA LYS A 79 9.79 7.48 3.48
C LYS A 79 10.58 7.16 2.21
N VAL A 80 10.15 6.12 1.48
CA VAL A 80 10.79 5.65 0.24
C VAL A 80 9.93 5.85 -0.99
N ASP A 81 8.61 5.80 -0.85
CA ASP A 81 7.69 6.06 -1.96
C ASP A 81 6.35 6.61 -1.50
N SER A 82 5.74 7.46 -2.31
CA SER A 82 4.40 8.02 -2.12
C SER A 82 3.62 8.15 -3.44
N SER A 83 4.06 7.45 -4.48
CA SER A 83 3.38 7.40 -5.77
C SER A 83 2.27 6.35 -5.72
N TYR A 84 1.04 6.78 -5.43
CA TYR A 84 -0.10 5.88 -5.39
C TYR A 84 -1.06 6.15 -6.56
N THR A 85 -1.85 5.15 -6.88
CA THR A 85 -2.92 5.21 -7.87
C THR A 85 -4.25 4.84 -7.22
N THR A 86 -5.34 5.37 -7.77
CA THR A 86 -6.69 5.09 -7.29
C THR A 86 -7.51 4.40 -8.37
N SER A 87 -8.31 3.40 -8.00
CA SER A 87 -9.23 2.70 -8.90
C SER A 87 -10.49 2.31 -8.14
N GLY A 88 -11.64 2.78 -8.60
CA GLY A 88 -12.91 2.56 -7.90
C GLY A 88 -12.88 3.13 -6.48
N ARG A 89 -12.97 2.27 -5.48
CA ARG A 89 -12.91 2.61 -4.04
C ARG A 89 -11.62 2.15 -3.38
N ALA A 90 -10.57 1.89 -4.14
CA ALA A 90 -9.29 1.44 -3.65
C ALA A 90 -8.17 2.41 -4.03
N SER A 91 -7.18 2.51 -3.16
CA SER A 91 -5.88 3.12 -3.44
C SER A 91 -4.79 2.06 -3.37
N SER A 92 -3.80 2.14 -4.24
CA SER A 92 -2.70 1.19 -4.29
C SER A 92 -1.39 1.89 -4.58
N ASN A 93 -0.32 1.44 -3.92
CA ASN A 93 1.06 1.87 -4.20
C ASN A 93 1.95 0.64 -4.39
N THR A 94 2.65 0.59 -5.52
CA THR A 94 3.57 -0.50 -5.88
C THR A 94 5.00 -0.02 -5.77
N TYR A 95 5.76 -0.59 -4.84
CA TYR A 95 7.16 -0.27 -4.62
C TYR A 95 8.05 -1.43 -5.05
N SER A 96 8.92 -1.19 -6.06
CA SER A 96 9.84 -2.19 -6.60
C SER A 96 11.29 -1.78 -6.36
N PHE A 97 12.12 -2.73 -5.93
CA PHE A 97 13.54 -2.51 -5.66
C PHE A 97 14.35 -3.80 -5.86
N VAL A 98 15.66 -3.67 -5.95
CA VAL A 98 16.59 -4.81 -6.00
C VAL A 98 17.11 -5.07 -4.59
N ALA A 99 16.90 -6.29 -4.08
CA ALA A 99 17.27 -6.66 -2.73
C ALA A 99 18.80 -6.55 -2.52
N SER A 100 19.19 -5.83 -1.49
CA SER A 100 20.55 -5.59 -1.03
C SER A 100 20.80 -6.17 0.36
N THR A 101 22.02 -6.11 0.85
CA THR A 101 22.34 -6.50 2.23
C THR A 101 21.65 -5.64 3.29
N GLU A 102 21.33 -4.37 2.93
CA GLU A 102 20.63 -3.42 3.80
C GLU A 102 19.14 -3.73 3.95
N ASP A 103 18.61 -4.61 3.09
CA ASP A 103 17.23 -5.06 3.15
C ASP A 103 17.04 -6.25 4.09
N ASN A 104 18.14 -6.89 4.51
CA ASN A 104 18.05 -7.98 5.48
C ASN A 104 17.64 -7.46 6.86
N ASN A 105 16.55 -8.01 7.39
CA ASN A 105 15.87 -7.55 8.60
C ASN A 105 15.34 -6.10 8.50
N ALA A 106 15.26 -5.54 7.31
CA ALA A 106 14.64 -4.23 7.11
C ALA A 106 13.13 -4.32 7.26
N ARG A 107 12.56 -3.32 7.97
CA ARG A 107 11.13 -3.17 8.19
C ARG A 107 10.54 -2.31 7.09
N TYR A 108 9.66 -2.89 6.29
CA TYR A 108 8.87 -2.18 5.31
C TYR A 108 7.47 -1.96 5.85
N ARG A 109 7.07 -0.70 5.96
CA ARG A 109 5.78 -0.29 6.49
C ARG A 109 5.03 0.52 5.43
N CYS A 110 3.76 0.18 5.24
CA CYS A 110 2.83 0.91 4.41
C CYS A 110 1.83 1.65 5.30
N GLU A 111 1.56 2.91 5.00
CA GLU A 111 0.53 3.71 5.66
C GLU A 111 -0.58 4.09 4.69
N SER A 112 -1.83 4.02 5.16
CA SER A 112 -3.00 4.59 4.50
C SER A 112 -3.58 5.72 5.34
N LYS A 113 -3.84 6.86 4.72
CA LYS A 113 -4.44 8.03 5.37
C LYS A 113 -5.22 8.87 4.37
N ASN A 114 -6.15 9.66 4.88
CA ASN A 114 -6.72 10.82 4.20
C ASN A 114 -6.83 11.98 5.19
N ASP A 115 -7.34 13.12 4.78
CA ASP A 115 -7.46 14.31 5.63
C ASP A 115 -8.36 14.10 6.87
N LEU A 116 -9.16 13.05 6.89
CA LEU A 116 -10.05 12.70 8.00
C LEU A 116 -9.44 11.67 8.95
N SER A 117 -8.29 11.10 8.61
CA SER A 117 -7.62 10.11 9.45
C SER A 117 -6.92 10.81 10.62
N PRO A 118 -7.36 10.65 11.87
CA PRO A 118 -6.69 11.25 13.03
C PRO A 118 -5.29 10.67 13.21
N THR A 119 -5.11 9.39 12.87
CA THR A 119 -3.83 8.68 12.80
C THR A 119 -3.82 7.81 11.55
N PRO A 120 -2.70 7.71 10.80
CA PRO A 120 -2.59 6.77 9.70
C PRO A 120 -2.75 5.32 10.16
N LEU A 121 -3.46 4.52 9.39
CA LEU A 121 -3.45 3.06 9.57
C LEU A 121 -2.24 2.48 8.86
N SER A 122 -1.65 1.42 9.38
CA SER A 122 -0.44 0.85 8.81
C SER A 122 -0.43 -0.68 8.85
N ALA A 123 0.28 -1.25 7.88
CA ALA A 123 0.72 -2.64 7.86
C ALA A 123 2.23 -2.68 7.67
N GLU A 124 2.90 -3.72 8.20
CA GLU A 124 4.35 -3.85 8.07
C GLU A 124 4.78 -5.30 7.85
N ILE A 125 5.93 -5.46 7.20
CA ILE A 125 6.61 -6.73 6.98
C ILE A 125 8.10 -6.55 7.27
N ILE A 126 8.78 -7.65 7.64
CA ILE A 126 10.22 -7.70 7.80
C ILE A 126 10.79 -8.64 6.75
N LEU A 127 11.72 -8.14 5.95
CA LEU A 127 12.32 -8.94 4.88
C LEU A 127 13.48 -9.79 5.41
N SER A 128 13.61 -11.01 4.86
CA SER A 128 14.76 -11.90 5.08
C SER A 128 15.55 -12.02 3.78
N VAL A 129 16.75 -11.41 3.73
CA VAL A 129 17.62 -11.47 2.56
C VAL A 129 18.80 -12.38 2.84
N GLN A 130 18.95 -13.42 2.03
CA GLN A 130 20.06 -14.37 2.14
C GLN A 130 21.30 -13.81 1.44
N CYS A 131 22.34 -13.57 2.23
CA CYS A 131 23.69 -13.26 1.73
C CYS A 131 24.51 -14.54 1.69
N LYS A 132 25.08 -14.88 0.54
CA LYS A 132 26.07 -15.96 0.47
C LYS A 132 27.39 -15.47 1.09
N TYR A 133 27.80 -16.06 2.18
CA TYR A 133 29.13 -15.82 2.74
C TYR A 133 30.14 -16.74 2.07
N LYS A 134 31.23 -16.19 1.51
CA LYS A 134 32.40 -16.98 1.17
C LYS A 134 33.29 -17.04 2.42
N ILE A 135 33.31 -18.19 3.09
CA ILE A 135 34.23 -18.43 4.19
C ILE A 135 35.53 -18.95 3.59
N TYR A 136 36.59 -18.18 3.64
CA TYR A 136 37.93 -18.62 3.29
C TYR A 136 38.58 -19.17 4.58
N ILE A 137 38.72 -20.50 4.67
CA ILE A 137 39.50 -21.12 5.75
C ILE A 137 40.93 -21.26 5.25
N PHE A 138 41.84 -20.47 5.82
CA PHE A 138 43.25 -20.65 5.58
C PHE A 138 43.74 -21.80 6.49
N ILE A 139 43.86 -23.00 5.91
CA ILE A 139 44.50 -24.13 6.59
C ILE A 139 45.98 -24.02 6.32
N PHE A 140 46.77 -23.63 7.33
CA PHE A 140 48.21 -23.68 7.27
C PHE A 140 48.66 -25.14 7.37
N PHE A 141 48.97 -25.72 6.23
CA PHE A 141 49.77 -26.97 6.18
C PHE A 141 51.27 -26.60 6.18
N PRO A 142 52.14 -27.42 6.76
CA PRO A 142 53.60 -27.20 6.72
C PRO A 142 54.25 -27.39 5.36
N SER A 143 53.50 -27.45 4.27
CA SER A 143 53.93 -27.44 2.87
C SER A 143 52.97 -26.62 2.01
N PRO A 144 53.33 -26.12 0.79
CA PRO A 144 52.76 -24.93 0.15
C PRO A 144 51.25 -24.97 0.03
N SER A 145 50.66 -23.93 0.54
CA SER A 145 49.24 -23.61 0.71
C SER A 145 48.36 -23.94 -0.49
N ARG A 146 47.38 -24.83 -0.32
CA ARG A 146 46.21 -24.92 -1.20
C ARG A 146 45.04 -24.20 -0.58
N ILE A 147 44.49 -23.27 -1.31
CA ILE A 147 43.18 -22.63 -0.98
C ILE A 147 42.11 -23.64 -1.40
N ILE A 148 41.38 -24.18 -0.42
CA ILE A 148 40.20 -25.02 -0.73
C ILE A 148 38.99 -24.11 -0.65
N ASP A 149 38.28 -23.96 -1.77
CA ASP A 149 37.01 -23.28 -1.83
C ASP A 149 35.95 -24.21 -1.20
N LEU A 150 35.43 -23.87 -0.04
CA LEU A 150 34.45 -24.68 0.71
C LEU A 150 33.10 -24.81 0.00
N PHE A 151 32.90 -24.12 -1.11
CA PHE A 151 31.69 -24.29 -1.95
C PHE A 151 31.56 -25.69 -2.55
N ASP A 152 32.66 -26.43 -2.71
CA ASP A 152 32.64 -27.81 -3.25
C ASP A 152 32.21 -28.84 -2.20
N LEU A 153 32.26 -28.53 -0.90
CA LEU A 153 31.91 -29.50 0.14
C LEU A 153 30.40 -29.66 0.36
N HIS A 154 29.57 -28.72 -0.09
CA HIS A 154 28.12 -28.85 0.06
C HIS A 154 27.50 -29.92 -0.86
N ASN A 155 28.17 -30.30 -1.92
CA ASN A 155 27.74 -31.35 -2.83
C ASN A 155 28.22 -32.77 -2.43
N TYR A 156 28.98 -32.91 -1.33
CA TYR A 156 29.50 -34.19 -0.85
C TYR A 156 28.72 -34.78 0.34
N PHE A 157 27.73 -34.03 0.88
CA PHE A 157 26.94 -34.47 2.05
C PHE A 157 25.43 -34.49 1.83
N THR A 158 24.96 -34.62 0.58
CA THR A 158 23.56 -34.98 0.26
C THR A 158 23.42 -36.35 -0.26
#